data_3144d2e2c14ef3dfc4790277524e53f4
#
_entry.id   3144d2e2c14ef3dfc4790277524e53f4
#
_cell.length_a   1.000
_cell.length_b   1.000
_cell.length_c   1.000
_cell.angle_alpha   90.00
_cell.angle_beta   90.00
_cell.angle_gamma   90.00
#
_symmetry.space_group_name_H-M   'P 1'
#
loop_
_entity.id
_entity.type
_entity.pdbx_description
1 polymer ?
#
loop_
_entity_poly.entity_id
_entity_poly.type
_entity_poly.pdbx_seq_one_letter_code
_entity_poly.pdbx_strand_id
1 'polypeptide(L)'
;MSKLIEMFAQARRAQSGSGIGFVGKDRQPGKPRAAAVVVTFATPDASLAEAAVKAGADGLLFDWNGEQASLEALQKAIDAAQTGEEKVLCGLQITGGWDDIERETFEHLKELHVGYVILPLHSPARLLALQVKDLELVVSVPMQEGEMYPIFMRNLTAFEGLSAVRLDFDLHDAISGMTIEDVLRYRAVRDAVRFPAMLSVNSDINEADAYTLLTLGAQAMIITANKSSEKMKQHIRQMRILLEQVYHEEKDSKETFGLTPSARN
;
A
#
# COMPACT_ATOMS: atom_id res chain seq x y z
N MET A 1 -4.68 -16.70 3.60
CA MET A 1 -3.56 -15.99 2.93
C MET A 1 -3.78 -14.51 3.18
N SER A 2 -2.73 -13.72 3.40
CA SER A 2 -2.86 -12.28 3.64
C SER A 2 -3.38 -11.58 2.38
N LYS A 3 -4.45 -10.77 2.52
CA LYS A 3 -5.05 -10.00 1.43
C LYS A 3 -4.08 -8.91 0.92
N LEU A 4 -3.28 -8.33 1.83
CA LEU A 4 -2.24 -7.36 1.47
C LEU A 4 -1.16 -8.02 0.61
N ILE A 5 -0.64 -9.18 1.02
CA ILE A 5 0.36 -9.91 0.25
C ILE A 5 -0.21 -10.32 -1.12
N GLU A 6 -1.49 -10.71 -1.17
CA GLU A 6 -2.16 -11.02 -2.42
C GLU A 6 -2.25 -9.81 -3.34
N MET A 7 -2.65 -8.64 -2.82
CA MET A 7 -2.67 -7.38 -3.57
C MET A 7 -1.29 -7.03 -4.15
N PHE A 8 -0.22 -7.14 -3.35
CA PHE A 8 1.14 -6.90 -3.82
C PHE A 8 1.59 -7.91 -4.89
N ALA A 9 1.21 -9.18 -4.71
CA ALA A 9 1.53 -10.21 -5.69
C ALA A 9 0.75 -10.05 -7.01
N GLN A 10 -0.52 -9.63 -6.93
CA GLN A 10 -1.34 -9.39 -8.12
C GLN A 10 -0.78 -8.25 -8.99
N ALA A 11 -0.27 -7.18 -8.39
CA ALA A 11 0.37 -6.09 -9.13
C ALA A 11 1.58 -6.59 -9.95
N ARG A 12 2.35 -7.55 -9.44
CA ARG A 12 3.53 -8.12 -10.11
C ARG A 12 3.22 -9.27 -11.08
N ARG A 13 2.03 -9.85 -11.01
CA ARG A 13 1.61 -10.89 -11.96
C ARG A 13 1.00 -10.24 -13.19
N ALA A 14 1.46 -10.64 -14.38
CA ALA A 14 0.63 -10.47 -15.55
C ALA A 14 -0.67 -11.23 -15.28
N GLN A 15 -1.81 -10.57 -15.32
CA GLN A 15 -3.08 -11.30 -15.37
C GLN A 15 -3.06 -12.08 -16.68
N SER A 16 -2.58 -13.32 -16.59
CA SER A 16 -2.68 -14.25 -17.68
C SER A 16 -4.18 -14.52 -17.88
N GLY A 17 -4.75 -13.90 -18.90
CA GLY A 17 -6.10 -14.20 -19.35
C GLY A 17 -6.19 -15.61 -19.91
N SER A 18 -5.97 -16.62 -19.07
CA SER A 18 -6.25 -18.02 -19.39
C SER A 18 -7.60 -18.44 -18.83
N GLY A 19 -8.64 -17.73 -19.23
CA GLY A 19 -9.98 -18.26 -19.25
C GLY A 19 -10.23 -18.78 -20.67
N ILE A 20 -10.13 -20.08 -20.88
CA ILE A 20 -10.77 -20.74 -22.03
C ILE A 20 -12.27 -20.60 -21.80
N GLY A 21 -12.84 -19.49 -22.22
CA GLY A 21 -14.25 -19.22 -22.06
C GLY A 21 -14.67 -17.96 -22.77
N PHE A 22 -15.52 -18.14 -23.73
CA PHE A 22 -16.21 -17.14 -24.52
C PHE A 22 -16.91 -16.09 -23.65
N VAL A 23 -16.28 -14.97 -23.32
CA VAL A 23 -17.00 -13.73 -22.93
C VAL A 23 -16.08 -12.50 -23.04
N GLY A 24 -16.54 -11.47 -23.76
CA GLY A 24 -16.20 -10.06 -23.57
C GLY A 24 -14.86 -9.57 -24.14
N LYS A 25 -14.94 -8.91 -25.28
CA LYS A 25 -13.84 -8.37 -26.09
C LYS A 25 -13.14 -7.11 -25.57
N ASP A 26 -13.35 -6.64 -24.34
CA ASP A 26 -12.90 -5.29 -23.90
C ASP A 26 -12.02 -5.24 -22.65
N ARG A 27 -11.46 -6.36 -22.18
CA ARG A 27 -10.47 -6.33 -21.11
C ARG A 27 -9.07 -6.53 -21.68
N GLN A 28 -8.30 -5.46 -21.75
CA GLN A 28 -6.84 -5.59 -21.82
C GLN A 28 -6.38 -6.20 -20.50
N PRO A 29 -5.72 -7.37 -20.52
CA PRO A 29 -5.13 -7.93 -19.30
C PRO A 29 -4.20 -6.87 -18.70
N GLY A 30 -4.37 -6.59 -17.41
CA GLY A 30 -3.53 -5.61 -16.70
C GLY A 30 -2.07 -6.00 -16.86
N LYS A 31 -1.22 -5.07 -17.31
CA LYS A 31 0.21 -5.30 -17.43
C LYS A 31 0.82 -5.45 -16.03
N PRO A 32 1.83 -6.31 -15.86
CA PRO A 32 2.53 -6.45 -14.58
C PRO A 32 3.23 -5.14 -14.21
N ARG A 33 3.24 -4.83 -12.93
CA ARG A 33 3.82 -3.60 -12.37
C ARG A 33 4.78 -3.93 -11.24
N ALA A 34 5.77 -3.08 -11.05
CA ALA A 34 6.79 -3.28 -10.00
C ALA A 34 6.20 -3.17 -8.59
N ALA A 35 5.13 -2.39 -8.40
CA ALA A 35 4.43 -2.23 -7.12
C ALA A 35 2.92 -2.00 -7.33
N ALA A 36 2.12 -2.20 -6.27
CA ALA A 36 0.72 -1.84 -6.22
C ALA A 36 0.54 -0.32 -6.01
N VAL A 37 -0.61 0.22 -6.42
CA VAL A 37 -0.98 1.63 -6.20
C VAL A 37 -2.13 1.70 -5.21
N VAL A 38 -1.90 2.32 -4.07
CA VAL A 38 -2.90 2.57 -3.02
C VAL A 38 -3.19 4.06 -2.97
N VAL A 39 -4.47 4.44 -2.87
CA VAL A 39 -4.88 5.85 -2.78
C VAL A 39 -5.35 6.15 -1.36
N THR A 40 -4.74 7.14 -0.70
CA THR A 40 -5.15 7.56 0.64
C THR A 40 -6.06 8.78 0.61
N PHE A 41 -7.07 8.76 1.48
CA PHE A 41 -8.10 9.79 1.63
C PHE A 41 -8.11 10.29 3.08
N ALA A 42 -7.82 11.59 3.28
CA ALA A 42 -7.92 12.22 4.58
C ALA A 42 -9.37 12.29 5.11
N THR A 43 -10.33 12.27 4.21
CA THR A 43 -11.77 12.18 4.54
C THR A 43 -12.45 11.20 3.59
N PRO A 44 -13.30 10.29 4.07
CA PRO A 44 -14.04 9.37 3.22
C PRO A 44 -14.96 10.13 2.24
N ASP A 45 -14.81 9.85 0.95
CA ASP A 45 -15.65 10.39 -0.13
C ASP A 45 -15.98 9.29 -1.13
N ALA A 46 -17.26 8.94 -1.23
CA ALA A 46 -17.74 7.84 -2.07
C ALA A 46 -17.46 8.07 -3.57
N SER A 47 -17.62 9.30 -4.05
CA SER A 47 -17.40 9.63 -5.46
C SER A 47 -15.91 9.56 -5.85
N LEU A 48 -15.03 10.05 -4.96
CA LEU A 48 -13.60 9.97 -5.17
C LEU A 48 -13.09 8.53 -5.03
N ALA A 49 -13.61 7.75 -4.08
CA ALA A 49 -13.28 6.34 -3.91
C ALA A 49 -13.61 5.53 -5.18
N GLU A 50 -14.83 5.64 -5.70
CA GLU A 50 -15.25 5.02 -6.95
C GLU A 50 -14.37 5.46 -8.15
N ALA A 51 -14.05 6.77 -8.21
CA ALA A 51 -13.22 7.32 -9.27
C ALA A 51 -11.78 6.78 -9.22
N ALA A 52 -11.20 6.57 -8.02
CA ALA A 52 -9.88 5.98 -7.84
C ALA A 52 -9.84 4.52 -8.32
N VAL A 53 -10.85 3.72 -7.97
CA VAL A 53 -10.97 2.33 -8.43
C VAL A 53 -11.10 2.27 -9.95
N LYS A 54 -11.96 3.09 -10.55
CA LYS A 54 -12.10 3.18 -12.02
C LYS A 54 -10.82 3.65 -12.72
N ALA A 55 -9.95 4.40 -12.05
CA ALA A 55 -8.65 4.81 -12.57
C ALA A 55 -7.59 3.71 -12.45
N GLY A 56 -7.88 2.65 -11.68
CA GLY A 56 -7.03 1.47 -11.53
C GLY A 56 -6.21 1.45 -10.24
N ALA A 57 -6.69 2.07 -9.16
CA ALA A 57 -6.11 1.84 -7.83
C ALA A 57 -6.27 0.37 -7.42
N ASP A 58 -5.23 -0.22 -6.83
CA ASP A 58 -5.24 -1.60 -6.33
C ASP A 58 -5.77 -1.68 -4.90
N GLY A 59 -5.66 -0.57 -4.16
CA GLY A 59 -6.17 -0.46 -2.80
C GLY A 59 -6.57 0.97 -2.46
N LEU A 60 -7.42 1.12 -1.45
CA LEU A 60 -7.79 2.40 -0.87
C LEU A 60 -7.41 2.43 0.62
N LEU A 61 -7.04 3.60 1.12
CA LEU A 61 -6.72 3.84 2.51
C LEU A 61 -7.47 5.08 2.98
N PHE A 62 -8.21 4.99 4.08
CA PHE A 62 -8.94 6.10 4.65
C PHE A 62 -8.37 6.46 6.02
N ASP A 63 -8.26 7.75 6.33
CA ASP A 63 -7.94 8.21 7.67
C ASP A 63 -9.18 8.18 8.55
N TRP A 64 -9.01 7.74 9.81
CA TRP A 64 -10.06 7.67 10.81
C TRP A 64 -9.53 8.09 12.19
N ASN A 65 -10.24 9.00 12.82
CA ASN A 65 -9.86 9.56 14.12
C ASN A 65 -10.46 8.81 15.33
N GLY A 66 -11.08 7.66 15.14
CA GLY A 66 -11.73 6.88 16.19
C GLY A 66 -13.18 7.25 16.46
N GLU A 67 -13.74 8.27 15.83
CA GLU A 67 -15.12 8.70 16.06
C GLU A 67 -16.13 7.80 15.35
N GLN A 68 -17.05 7.23 16.12
CA GLN A 68 -18.13 6.36 15.61
C GLN A 68 -19.03 7.08 14.57
N ALA A 69 -19.27 8.38 14.76
CA ALA A 69 -20.09 9.17 13.84
C ALA A 69 -19.53 9.24 12.40
N SER A 70 -18.22 9.05 12.23
CA SER A 70 -17.57 9.07 10.91
C SER A 70 -17.66 7.73 10.14
N LEU A 71 -18.07 6.65 10.80
CA LEU A 71 -18.15 5.31 10.19
C LEU A 71 -19.21 5.21 9.09
N GLU A 72 -20.29 5.98 9.17
CA GLU A 72 -21.31 6.00 8.10
C GLU A 72 -20.77 6.52 6.78
N ALA A 73 -19.95 7.59 6.83
CA ALA A 73 -19.30 8.13 5.64
C ALA A 73 -18.25 7.17 5.08
N LEU A 74 -17.51 6.51 5.97
CA LEU A 74 -16.55 5.47 5.62
C LEU A 74 -17.24 4.30 4.92
N GLN A 75 -18.36 3.79 5.47
CA GLN A 75 -19.12 2.70 4.87
C GLN A 75 -19.56 3.07 3.44
N LYS A 76 -20.15 4.26 3.26
CA LYS A 76 -20.56 4.73 1.92
C LYS A 76 -19.40 4.79 0.93
N ALA A 77 -18.21 5.20 1.38
CA ALA A 77 -17.02 5.26 0.52
C ALA A 77 -16.52 3.85 0.17
N ILE A 78 -16.52 2.91 1.11
CA ILE A 78 -16.15 1.51 0.88
C ILE A 78 -17.15 0.84 -0.06
N ASP A 79 -18.44 1.02 0.17
CA ASP A 79 -19.49 0.43 -0.70
C ASP A 79 -19.37 0.93 -2.13
N ALA A 80 -19.13 2.23 -2.32
CA ALA A 80 -18.90 2.81 -3.64
C ALA A 80 -17.65 2.21 -4.34
N ALA A 81 -16.59 1.94 -3.57
CA ALA A 81 -15.39 1.29 -4.08
C ALA A 81 -15.61 -0.18 -4.48
N GLN A 82 -16.59 -0.85 -3.87
CA GLN A 82 -16.88 -2.27 -4.11
C GLN A 82 -17.93 -2.51 -5.21
N THR A 83 -18.44 -1.45 -5.85
CA THR A 83 -19.46 -1.56 -6.92
C THR A 83 -18.95 -2.19 -8.22
N GLY A 84 -17.63 -2.30 -8.39
CA GLY A 84 -16.99 -2.93 -9.56
C GLY A 84 -16.97 -4.45 -9.49
N GLU A 85 -16.59 -5.09 -10.60
CA GLU A 85 -16.41 -6.56 -10.64
C GLU A 85 -15.19 -7.03 -9.83
N GLU A 86 -14.19 -6.18 -9.67
CA GLU A 86 -12.99 -6.45 -8.88
C GLU A 86 -13.14 -5.80 -7.49
N LYS A 87 -13.04 -6.62 -6.45
CA LYS A 87 -13.05 -6.13 -5.09
C LYS A 87 -11.70 -5.50 -4.75
N VAL A 88 -11.71 -4.20 -4.48
CA VAL A 88 -10.52 -3.45 -4.08
C VAL A 88 -10.29 -3.58 -2.58
N LEU A 89 -9.06 -3.78 -2.15
CA LEU A 89 -8.71 -3.87 -0.75
C LEU A 89 -8.78 -2.49 -0.08
N CYS A 90 -9.69 -2.32 0.88
CA CYS A 90 -9.84 -1.09 1.65
C CYS A 90 -9.13 -1.21 3.00
N GLY A 91 -8.34 -0.22 3.34
CA GLY A 91 -7.66 -0.09 4.63
C GLY A 91 -8.08 1.16 5.37
N LEU A 92 -7.75 1.18 6.65
CA LEU A 92 -8.03 2.29 7.55
C LEU A 92 -6.76 2.67 8.33
N GLN A 93 -6.37 3.94 8.28
CA GLN A 93 -5.35 4.47 9.16
C GLN A 93 -6.00 5.12 10.36
N ILE A 94 -5.71 4.61 11.55
CA ILE A 94 -6.22 5.17 12.79
C ILE A 94 -5.30 6.31 13.21
N THR A 95 -5.87 7.52 13.35
CA THR A 95 -5.12 8.74 13.67
C THR A 95 -5.35 9.25 15.09
N GLY A 96 -6.32 8.68 15.82
CA GLY A 96 -6.68 9.07 17.19
C GLY A 96 -7.80 8.21 17.76
N GLY A 97 -8.41 8.71 18.84
CA GLY A 97 -9.54 8.02 19.49
C GLY A 97 -9.18 6.71 20.19
N TRP A 98 -7.93 6.57 20.61
CA TRP A 98 -7.35 5.31 21.08
C TRP A 98 -8.07 4.68 22.26
N ASP A 99 -8.62 5.52 23.17
CA ASP A 99 -9.19 5.05 24.43
C ASP A 99 -10.47 4.25 24.22
N ASP A 100 -11.22 4.58 23.17
CA ASP A 100 -12.51 3.96 22.84
C ASP A 100 -12.38 2.79 21.85
N ILE A 101 -11.14 2.47 21.42
CA ILE A 101 -10.92 1.36 20.48
C ILE A 101 -10.70 0.07 21.27
N GLU A 102 -11.66 -0.83 21.10
CA GLU A 102 -11.69 -2.17 21.67
C GLU A 102 -11.75 -3.24 20.57
N ARG A 103 -11.82 -4.50 20.95
CA ARG A 103 -11.92 -5.62 20.01
C ARG A 103 -13.18 -5.54 19.15
N GLU A 104 -14.29 -5.16 19.76
CA GLU A 104 -15.60 -4.97 19.13
C GLU A 104 -15.53 -3.92 18.01
N THR A 105 -14.73 -2.87 18.21
CA THR A 105 -14.46 -1.85 17.18
C THR A 105 -13.80 -2.49 15.95
N PHE A 106 -12.79 -3.34 16.15
CA PHE A 106 -12.10 -4.01 15.05
C PHE A 106 -13.02 -5.05 14.35
N GLU A 107 -13.85 -5.74 15.10
CA GLU A 107 -14.86 -6.66 14.55
C GLU A 107 -15.87 -5.88 13.69
N HIS A 108 -16.32 -4.73 14.16
CA HIS A 108 -17.20 -3.84 13.38
C HIS A 108 -16.52 -3.30 12.11
N LEU A 109 -15.26 -2.83 12.20
CA LEU A 109 -14.50 -2.40 11.00
C LEU A 109 -14.41 -3.50 9.95
N LYS A 110 -14.21 -4.74 10.37
CA LYS A 110 -14.23 -5.90 9.47
C LYS A 110 -15.60 -6.10 8.80
N GLU A 111 -16.71 -5.93 9.54
CA GLU A 111 -18.06 -5.99 8.99
C GLU A 111 -18.30 -4.90 7.93
N LEU A 112 -17.68 -3.73 8.11
CA LEU A 112 -17.63 -2.64 7.12
C LEU A 112 -16.69 -2.93 5.92
N HIS A 113 -16.20 -4.17 5.78
CA HIS A 113 -15.28 -4.59 4.71
C HIS A 113 -13.89 -3.91 4.73
N VAL A 114 -13.47 -3.38 5.87
CA VAL A 114 -12.07 -2.98 6.08
C VAL A 114 -11.20 -4.25 6.11
N GLY A 115 -10.19 -4.33 5.27
CA GLY A 115 -9.32 -5.48 5.17
C GLY A 115 -8.03 -5.36 5.99
N TYR A 116 -7.56 -4.14 6.25
CA TYR A 116 -6.38 -3.89 7.08
C TYR A 116 -6.49 -2.55 7.83
N VAL A 117 -5.78 -2.48 8.95
CA VAL A 117 -5.68 -1.28 9.79
C VAL A 117 -4.22 -0.88 9.96
N ILE A 118 -3.92 0.40 9.79
CA ILE A 118 -2.59 0.98 10.02
C ILE A 118 -2.57 1.69 11.38
N LEU A 119 -1.62 1.28 12.23
CA LEU A 119 -1.37 1.85 13.54
C LEU A 119 -0.05 2.63 13.52
N PRO A 120 -0.02 3.93 13.86
CA PRO A 120 1.22 4.66 14.10
C PRO A 120 2.02 4.07 15.27
N LEU A 121 3.34 4.27 15.29
CA LEU A 121 4.20 3.77 16.40
C LEU A 121 3.84 4.31 17.78
N HIS A 122 3.21 5.47 17.85
CA HIS A 122 2.76 6.07 19.12
C HIS A 122 1.39 5.58 19.60
N SER A 123 0.76 4.65 18.87
CA SER A 123 -0.49 4.02 19.28
C SER A 123 -0.28 3.21 20.58
N PRO A 124 -1.32 3.07 21.42
CA PRO A 124 -1.26 2.19 22.58
C PRO A 124 -0.93 0.74 22.17
N ALA A 125 0.09 0.16 22.83
CA ALA A 125 0.57 -1.18 22.50
C ALA A 125 -0.51 -2.28 22.62
N ARG A 126 -1.55 -2.05 23.45
CA ARG A 126 -2.70 -2.97 23.59
C ARG A 126 -3.42 -3.23 22.26
N LEU A 127 -3.39 -2.27 21.32
CA LEU A 127 -4.04 -2.43 20.03
C LEU A 127 -3.39 -3.53 19.16
N LEU A 128 -2.11 -3.82 19.36
CA LEU A 128 -1.43 -4.93 18.68
C LEU A 128 -1.96 -6.31 19.11
N ALA A 129 -2.58 -6.38 20.29
CA ALA A 129 -3.19 -7.61 20.80
C ALA A 129 -4.63 -7.82 20.31
N LEU A 130 -5.26 -6.81 19.69
CA LEU A 130 -6.63 -6.87 19.17
C LEU A 130 -6.66 -7.58 17.81
N GLN A 131 -6.19 -8.83 17.77
CA GLN A 131 -6.20 -9.62 16.54
C GLN A 131 -7.62 -10.09 16.21
N VAL A 132 -8.15 -9.64 15.08
CA VAL A 132 -9.42 -10.09 14.52
C VAL A 132 -9.14 -10.84 13.24
N LYS A 133 -9.72 -12.04 13.11
CA LYS A 133 -9.54 -12.86 11.91
C LYS A 133 -9.98 -12.09 10.65
N ASP A 134 -9.18 -12.14 9.60
CA ASP A 134 -9.42 -11.47 8.30
C ASP A 134 -9.34 -9.93 8.32
N LEU A 135 -8.90 -9.32 9.43
CA LEU A 135 -8.49 -7.92 9.53
C LEU A 135 -6.97 -7.89 9.80
N GLU A 136 -6.21 -7.33 8.89
CA GLU A 136 -4.75 -7.34 8.95
C GLU A 136 -4.21 -6.10 9.67
N LEU A 137 -3.15 -6.28 10.47
CA LEU A 137 -2.49 -5.18 11.15
C LEU A 137 -1.24 -4.74 10.40
N VAL A 138 -1.09 -3.45 10.27
CA VAL A 138 0.04 -2.76 9.66
C VAL A 138 0.55 -1.71 10.65
N VAL A 139 1.85 -1.55 10.77
CA VAL A 139 2.44 -0.49 11.59
C VAL A 139 3.07 0.56 10.68
N SER A 140 2.79 1.84 10.97
CA SER A 140 3.46 2.97 10.30
C SER A 140 4.81 3.23 10.97
N VAL A 141 5.88 3.18 10.18
CA VAL A 141 7.27 3.35 10.61
C VAL A 141 7.79 4.67 10.04
N PRO A 142 7.90 5.73 10.86
CA PRO A 142 8.49 6.99 10.43
C PRO A 142 10.00 6.83 10.25
N MET A 143 10.61 7.68 9.42
CA MET A 143 12.05 7.79 9.39
C MET A 143 12.54 8.60 10.61
N GLN A 144 13.53 8.05 11.31
CA GLN A 144 14.23 8.75 12.38
C GLN A 144 15.73 8.64 12.18
N GLU A 145 16.42 9.69 12.56
CA GLU A 145 17.88 9.71 12.54
C GLU A 145 18.45 8.86 13.70
N GLY A 146 19.61 8.27 13.45
CA GLY A 146 20.35 7.52 14.46
C GLY A 146 20.70 6.09 14.03
N GLU A 147 21.97 5.73 14.28
CA GLU A 147 22.51 4.40 13.90
C GLU A 147 21.77 3.24 14.57
N MET A 148 21.21 3.44 15.73
CA MET A 148 20.49 2.41 16.48
C MET A 148 19.03 2.24 16.04
N TYR A 149 18.48 3.17 15.26
CA TYR A 149 17.08 3.14 14.87
C TYR A 149 16.70 1.88 14.04
N PRO A 150 17.45 1.44 13.03
CA PRO A 150 17.17 0.19 12.34
C PRO A 150 17.20 -1.03 13.27
N ILE A 151 18.11 -1.05 14.27
CA ILE A 151 18.19 -2.13 15.25
C ILE A 151 16.94 -2.14 16.14
N PHE A 152 16.48 -0.97 16.56
CA PHE A 152 15.23 -0.83 17.31
C PHE A 152 14.03 -1.31 16.49
N MET A 153 13.94 -0.90 15.23
CA MET A 153 12.84 -1.30 14.32
C MET A 153 12.81 -2.79 14.03
N ARG A 154 13.94 -3.49 14.10
CA ARG A 154 13.98 -4.97 13.97
C ARG A 154 13.07 -5.66 14.98
N ASN A 155 12.86 -5.09 16.15
CA ASN A 155 12.00 -5.68 17.18
C ASN A 155 10.53 -5.81 16.74
N LEU A 156 10.09 -5.09 15.70
CA LEU A 156 8.77 -5.32 15.10
C LEU A 156 8.56 -6.75 14.65
N THR A 157 9.62 -7.46 14.27
CA THR A 157 9.54 -8.87 13.85
C THR A 157 9.14 -9.84 14.97
N ALA A 158 9.17 -9.39 16.22
CA ALA A 158 8.71 -10.17 17.37
C ALA A 158 7.18 -10.15 17.54
N PHE A 159 6.47 -9.25 16.87
CA PHE A 159 5.02 -9.18 16.94
C PHE A 159 4.39 -10.11 15.91
N GLU A 160 3.78 -11.19 16.39
CA GLU A 160 2.93 -12.05 15.59
C GLU A 160 1.65 -11.30 15.19
N GLY A 161 1.19 -11.47 13.95
CA GLY A 161 -0.04 -10.84 13.46
C GLY A 161 0.15 -9.55 12.67
N LEU A 162 1.36 -9.01 12.58
CA LEU A 162 1.66 -7.94 11.62
C LEU A 162 1.79 -8.52 10.20
N SER A 163 1.08 -7.93 9.25
CA SER A 163 1.09 -8.36 7.84
C SER A 163 2.00 -7.53 6.96
N ALA A 164 2.16 -6.26 7.27
CA ALA A 164 2.96 -5.31 6.51
C ALA A 164 3.39 -4.11 7.37
N VAL A 165 4.23 -3.25 6.81
CA VAL A 165 4.55 -1.93 7.37
C VAL A 165 4.23 -0.83 6.34
N ARG A 166 3.84 0.34 6.83
CA ARG A 166 3.84 1.58 6.05
C ARG A 166 5.12 2.33 6.40
N LEU A 167 5.96 2.58 5.41
CA LEU A 167 7.15 3.42 5.57
C LEU A 167 6.74 4.88 5.36
N ASP A 168 6.74 5.63 6.43
CA ASP A 168 6.39 7.05 6.45
C ASP A 168 7.67 7.87 6.49
N PHE A 169 8.37 7.89 5.37
CA PHE A 169 9.72 8.42 5.25
C PHE A 169 9.78 9.90 4.89
N ASP A 170 8.64 10.57 4.83
CA ASP A 170 8.57 11.99 4.53
C ASP A 170 9.39 12.39 3.28
N LEU A 171 9.22 11.61 2.22
CA LEU A 171 9.91 11.80 0.95
C LEU A 171 9.26 12.97 0.17
N HIS A 172 9.20 14.16 0.77
CA HIS A 172 8.70 15.35 0.08
C HIS A 172 9.60 15.68 -1.12
N ASP A 173 9.89 16.76 -1.53
CA ASP A 173 10.53 17.22 -2.77
C ASP A 173 11.91 16.57 -3.13
N ALA A 174 12.32 15.52 -2.43
CA ALA A 174 13.72 15.10 -2.38
C ALA A 174 14.07 13.81 -3.10
N ILE A 175 13.14 13.12 -3.78
CA ILE A 175 13.48 11.80 -4.38
C ILE A 175 14.57 11.99 -5.43
N SER A 176 14.42 12.94 -6.34
CA SER A 176 15.42 13.26 -7.38
C SER A 176 16.75 13.79 -6.82
N GLY A 177 16.75 14.29 -5.59
CA GLY A 177 17.94 14.81 -4.90
C GLY A 177 18.55 13.83 -3.89
N MET A 178 18.00 12.61 -3.73
CA MET A 178 18.50 11.62 -2.78
C MET A 178 19.92 11.21 -3.12
N THR A 179 20.78 11.28 -2.12
CA THR A 179 22.14 10.75 -2.23
C THR A 179 22.14 9.22 -2.02
N ILE A 180 23.25 8.58 -2.42
CA ILE A 180 23.45 7.15 -2.12
C ILE A 180 23.35 6.91 -0.61
N GLU A 181 23.85 7.83 0.22
CA GLU A 181 23.81 7.72 1.68
C GLU A 181 22.36 7.73 2.19
N ASP A 182 21.50 8.61 1.64
CA ASP A 182 20.06 8.64 2.00
C ASP A 182 19.38 7.32 1.64
N VAL A 183 19.62 6.82 0.44
CA VAL A 183 19.08 5.51 0.02
C VAL A 183 19.53 4.39 0.96
N LEU A 184 20.79 4.37 1.37
CA LEU A 184 21.32 3.37 2.30
C LEU A 184 20.68 3.49 3.69
N ARG A 185 20.47 4.70 4.20
CA ARG A 185 19.76 4.93 5.48
C ARG A 185 18.32 4.42 5.45
N TYR A 186 17.55 4.80 4.43
CA TYR A 186 16.19 4.30 4.25
C TYR A 186 16.17 2.78 4.09
N ARG A 187 17.10 2.24 3.30
CA ARG A 187 17.22 0.80 3.08
C ARG A 187 17.54 0.04 4.36
N ALA A 188 18.37 0.60 5.24
CA ALA A 188 18.69 -0.02 6.53
C ALA A 188 17.44 -0.20 7.40
N VAL A 189 16.56 0.82 7.47
CA VAL A 189 15.27 0.71 8.18
C VAL A 189 14.35 -0.30 7.51
N ARG A 190 14.24 -0.24 6.18
CA ARG A 190 13.40 -1.16 5.39
C ARG A 190 13.79 -2.63 5.60
N ASP A 191 15.09 -2.93 5.56
CA ASP A 191 15.58 -4.29 5.72
C ASP A 191 15.48 -4.79 7.17
N ALA A 192 15.53 -3.88 8.14
CA ALA A 192 15.37 -4.21 9.55
C ALA A 192 13.95 -4.72 9.86
N VAL A 193 12.91 -4.09 9.30
CA VAL A 193 11.51 -4.46 9.61
C VAL A 193 11.05 -5.78 9.01
N ARG A 194 11.67 -6.25 7.91
CA ARG A 194 11.43 -7.55 7.26
C ARG A 194 10.01 -7.84 6.76
N PHE A 195 9.04 -6.98 7.02
CA PHE A 195 7.67 -7.11 6.51
C PHE A 195 7.56 -6.55 5.09
N PRO A 196 6.56 -6.96 4.31
CA PRO A 196 6.17 -6.24 3.11
C PRO A 196 5.92 -4.77 3.43
N ALA A 197 6.33 -3.85 2.53
CA ALA A 197 6.29 -2.43 2.81
C ALA A 197 5.47 -1.65 1.79
N MET A 198 4.65 -0.75 2.30
CA MET A 198 4.00 0.32 1.54
C MET A 198 4.77 1.61 1.79
N LEU A 199 4.96 2.44 0.77
CA LEU A 199 5.70 3.70 0.86
C LEU A 199 4.82 4.86 0.41
N SER A 200 4.72 5.90 1.23
CA SER A 200 3.99 7.13 0.88
C SER A 200 4.78 7.98 -0.11
N VAL A 201 4.11 8.42 -1.19
CA VAL A 201 4.68 9.27 -2.24
C VAL A 201 3.75 10.47 -2.44
N ASN A 202 4.24 11.66 -2.13
CA ASN A 202 3.42 12.87 -2.07
C ASN A 202 3.54 13.78 -3.30
N SER A 203 4.44 13.48 -4.22
CA SER A 203 4.75 14.33 -5.37
C SER A 203 4.57 13.60 -6.70
N ASP A 204 4.51 14.38 -7.76
CA ASP A 204 4.70 13.85 -9.10
C ASP A 204 6.12 13.28 -9.21
N ILE A 205 6.23 12.03 -9.58
CA ILE A 205 7.51 11.32 -9.73
C ILE A 205 7.76 11.01 -11.21
N ASN A 206 9.02 11.00 -11.57
CA ASN A 206 9.49 10.53 -12.88
C ASN A 206 9.96 9.07 -12.80
N GLU A 207 10.46 8.53 -13.91
CA GLU A 207 10.92 7.14 -14.01
C GLU A 207 12.13 6.85 -13.10
N ALA A 208 13.11 7.77 -13.04
CA ALA A 208 14.26 7.62 -12.16
C ALA A 208 13.87 7.64 -10.68
N ASP A 209 12.89 8.48 -10.31
CA ASP A 209 12.34 8.53 -8.97
C ASP A 209 11.62 7.21 -8.62
N ALA A 210 10.82 6.69 -9.55
CA ALA A 210 10.13 5.41 -9.36
C ALA A 210 11.12 4.26 -9.16
N TYR A 211 12.20 4.24 -9.94
CA TYR A 211 13.28 3.27 -9.77
C TYR A 211 13.95 3.39 -8.39
N THR A 212 14.26 4.61 -7.95
CA THR A 212 14.83 4.87 -6.62
C THR A 212 13.92 4.36 -5.50
N LEU A 213 12.61 4.67 -5.56
CA LEU A 213 11.62 4.21 -4.58
C LEU A 213 11.50 2.67 -4.52
N LEU A 214 11.58 2.00 -5.67
CA LEU A 214 11.55 0.54 -5.72
C LEU A 214 12.85 -0.08 -5.18
N THR A 215 13.99 0.60 -5.37
CA THR A 215 15.26 0.21 -4.73
C THR A 215 15.15 0.25 -3.20
N LEU A 216 14.30 1.12 -2.63
CA LEU A 216 13.97 1.09 -1.21
C LEU A 216 13.17 -0.14 -0.78
N GLY A 217 12.71 -0.97 -1.71
CA GLY A 217 12.04 -2.25 -1.45
C GLY A 217 10.57 -2.13 -1.11
N ALA A 218 9.88 -1.12 -1.61
CA ALA A 218 8.43 -0.98 -1.48
C ALA A 218 7.68 -1.96 -2.39
N GLN A 219 6.60 -2.55 -1.89
CA GLN A 219 5.67 -3.39 -2.65
C GLN A 219 4.40 -2.65 -3.07
N ALA A 220 4.10 -1.52 -2.42
CA ALA A 220 3.03 -0.63 -2.83
C ALA A 220 3.44 0.84 -2.65
N MET A 221 2.96 1.69 -3.55
CA MET A 221 3.06 3.14 -3.45
C MET A 221 1.73 3.70 -2.97
N ILE A 222 1.76 4.50 -1.91
CA ILE A 222 0.59 5.21 -1.39
C ILE A 222 0.64 6.63 -1.91
N ILE A 223 -0.38 7.02 -2.68
CA ILE A 223 -0.53 8.38 -3.20
C ILE A 223 -1.72 9.07 -2.55
N THR A 224 -1.61 10.36 -2.28
CA THR A 224 -2.69 11.13 -1.66
C THR A 224 -3.75 11.50 -2.69
N ALA A 225 -5.02 11.27 -2.34
CA ALA A 225 -6.15 11.66 -3.17
C ALA A 225 -6.20 13.17 -3.34
N ASN A 226 -6.29 13.62 -4.60
CA ASN A 226 -6.56 15.03 -4.89
C ASN A 226 -8.07 15.30 -4.81
N LYS A 227 -8.47 16.49 -4.34
CA LYS A 227 -9.87 16.93 -4.32
C LYS A 227 -10.51 16.97 -5.72
N SER A 228 -9.70 17.10 -6.76
CA SER A 228 -10.15 16.99 -8.15
C SER A 228 -10.08 15.55 -8.62
N SER A 229 -11.23 14.95 -8.90
CA SER A 229 -11.34 13.58 -9.43
C SER A 229 -10.50 13.36 -10.69
N GLU A 230 -10.47 14.33 -11.61
CA GLU A 230 -9.70 14.20 -12.86
C GLU A 230 -8.18 14.22 -12.62
N LYS A 231 -7.69 15.13 -11.75
CA LYS A 231 -6.26 15.14 -11.39
C LYS A 231 -5.85 13.87 -10.69
N MET A 232 -6.68 13.37 -9.77
CA MET A 232 -6.45 12.10 -9.09
C MET A 232 -6.39 10.93 -10.07
N LYS A 233 -7.35 10.80 -11.00
CA LYS A 233 -7.35 9.77 -12.04
C LYS A 233 -6.10 9.83 -12.92
N GLN A 234 -5.69 11.03 -13.30
CA GLN A 234 -4.48 11.24 -14.10
C GLN A 234 -3.25 10.79 -13.32
N HIS A 235 -3.13 11.17 -12.06
CA HIS A 235 -2.00 10.78 -11.20
C HIS A 235 -1.92 9.26 -11.02
N ILE A 236 -3.05 8.59 -10.74
CA ILE A 236 -3.09 7.11 -10.64
C ILE A 236 -2.61 6.46 -11.94
N ARG A 237 -3.10 6.92 -13.10
CA ARG A 237 -2.69 6.37 -14.40
C ARG A 237 -1.22 6.58 -14.70
N GLN A 238 -0.69 7.78 -14.41
CA GLN A 238 0.74 8.07 -14.57
C GLN A 238 1.59 7.16 -13.68
N MET A 239 1.24 7.03 -12.39
CA MET A 239 1.93 6.14 -11.47
C MET A 239 1.94 4.69 -12.00
N ARG A 240 0.81 4.19 -12.48
CA ARG A 240 0.73 2.83 -13.06
C ARG A 240 1.66 2.66 -14.26
N ILE A 241 1.69 3.61 -15.17
CA ILE A 241 2.56 3.57 -16.37
C ILE A 241 4.03 3.53 -15.95
N LEU A 242 4.43 4.37 -15.00
CA LEU A 242 5.80 4.37 -14.47
C LEU A 242 6.17 3.02 -13.84
N LEU A 243 5.29 2.45 -13.03
CA LEU A 243 5.53 1.16 -12.40
C LEU A 243 5.55 -0.01 -13.39
N GLU A 244 4.83 0.08 -14.52
CA GLU A 244 4.92 -0.86 -15.64
C GLU A 244 6.28 -0.75 -16.34
N GLN A 245 6.76 0.46 -16.63
CA GLN A 245 8.07 0.70 -17.25
C GLN A 245 9.20 0.11 -16.40
N VAL A 246 9.26 0.47 -15.12
CA VAL A 246 10.29 -0.03 -14.22
C VAL A 246 10.26 -1.55 -14.06
N TYR A 247 9.07 -2.17 -14.07
CA TYR A 247 8.96 -3.64 -14.04
C TYR A 247 9.63 -4.28 -15.26
N HIS A 248 9.43 -3.72 -16.45
CA HIS A 248 10.06 -4.24 -17.68
C HIS A 248 11.58 -4.08 -17.64
N GLU A 249 12.08 -2.94 -17.20
CA GLU A 249 13.53 -2.71 -17.07
C GLU A 249 14.18 -3.64 -16.05
N GLU A 250 13.55 -3.88 -14.88
CA GLU A 250 14.04 -4.85 -13.91
C GLU A 250 14.12 -6.27 -14.50
N LYS A 251 13.17 -6.64 -15.34
CA LYS A 251 13.15 -7.95 -15.98
C LYS A 251 14.26 -8.08 -17.01
N ASP A 252 14.38 -7.11 -17.90
CA ASP A 252 15.39 -7.10 -18.96
C ASP A 252 16.81 -7.10 -18.39
N SER A 253 17.03 -6.34 -17.30
CA SER A 253 18.31 -6.32 -16.58
C SER A 253 18.66 -7.70 -16.00
N LYS A 254 17.70 -8.39 -15.38
CA LYS A 254 17.92 -9.75 -14.81
C LYS A 254 18.22 -10.78 -15.90
N GLU A 255 17.56 -10.70 -17.05
CA GLU A 255 17.81 -11.58 -18.19
C GLU A 255 19.21 -11.32 -18.79
N THR A 256 19.64 -10.06 -18.88
CA THR A 256 20.96 -9.68 -19.43
C THR A 256 22.11 -10.13 -18.53
N PHE A 257 21.95 -10.10 -17.21
CA PHE A 257 23.00 -10.53 -16.26
C PHE A 257 22.97 -12.02 -15.91
N GLY A 258 22.12 -12.83 -16.56
CA GLY A 258 22.08 -14.28 -16.37
C GLY A 258 21.66 -14.76 -14.98
N LEU A 259 21.01 -13.89 -14.19
CA LEU A 259 20.48 -14.19 -12.86
C LEU A 259 19.09 -14.81 -12.96
N THR A 260 18.93 -15.88 -13.74
CA THR A 260 17.73 -16.71 -13.67
C THR A 260 17.74 -17.44 -12.32
N PRO A 261 16.65 -17.36 -11.52
CA PRO A 261 16.55 -18.19 -10.35
C PRO A 261 16.57 -19.65 -10.80
N SER A 262 17.63 -20.36 -10.47
CA SER A 262 17.70 -21.82 -10.62
C SER A 262 16.49 -22.41 -9.90
N ALA A 263 15.59 -23.03 -10.65
CA ALA A 263 14.55 -23.87 -10.10
C ALA A 263 15.24 -24.98 -9.29
N ARG A 264 15.24 -24.84 -7.98
CA ARG A 264 15.59 -25.97 -7.10
C ARG A 264 14.34 -26.83 -6.96
N ASN A 265 14.45 -28.04 -7.50
CA ASN A 265 13.57 -29.19 -7.25
C ASN A 265 13.42 -29.45 -5.75
#